data_4beded8f511f9a104684373e49c1ec26
#
_entry.id   4beded8f511f9a104684373e49c1ec26
#
_cell.length_a   1.000
_cell.length_b   1.000
_cell.length_c   1.000
_cell.angle_alpha   90.00
_cell.angle_beta   90.00
_cell.angle_gamma   90.00
#
_symmetry.space_group_name_H-M   'P 1'
#
loop_
_entity.id
_entity.type
_entity.pdbx_description
1 polymer ?
#
loop_
_entity_poly.entity_id
_entity_poly.type
_entity_poly.pdbx_seq_one_letter_code
_entity_poly.pdbx_strand_id
1 'polypeptide(L)'
;EAGGGQADIINIGMQEAPIWGAAGWIEPLNFGADYDMDDILPAIRAGLSHEGTMYAAPFYGESSMVMYRKDLTDAAGVVVRDNDSWANIKGAAAAMHDPDNGVYGACLRGKPGWGDNMAFITTVVNSFGGAWFDADMRPTIDTAAWEEAINFYVDLLGNYGPPGSEGNSFNEILALYNEGKCGMWID
;
A
#
# COMPACT_ATOMS: atom_id res chain seq x y z
N GLU A 1 16.94 13.12 -13.94
CA GLU A 1 17.50 14.43 -13.56
C GLU A 1 18.99 14.59 -13.88
N ALA A 2 19.72 13.52 -14.04
CA ALA A 2 21.16 13.57 -14.35
C ALA A 2 21.41 13.41 -15.86
N GLY A 3 21.03 14.38 -16.65
CA GLY A 3 21.48 14.48 -18.05
C GLY A 3 20.98 13.39 -18.97
N GLY A 4 19.75 13.11 -18.92
CA GLY A 4 18.78 12.71 -19.86
C GLY A 4 19.01 11.64 -20.91
N GLY A 5 17.89 11.18 -21.43
CA GLY A 5 17.83 10.42 -22.66
C GLY A 5 18.12 8.92 -22.54
N GLN A 6 18.07 8.37 -21.34
CA GLN A 6 18.22 6.92 -21.14
C GLN A 6 16.91 6.15 -21.31
N ALA A 7 15.76 6.83 -21.26
CA ALA A 7 14.44 6.23 -21.41
C ALA A 7 13.49 7.23 -22.08
N ASP A 8 12.75 6.75 -23.08
CA ASP A 8 11.69 7.51 -23.74
C ASP A 8 10.36 7.39 -23.01
N ILE A 9 10.16 6.30 -22.25
CA ILE A 9 8.98 6.01 -21.44
C ILE A 9 9.45 5.54 -20.08
N ILE A 10 8.80 6.04 -19.03
CA ILE A 10 9.10 5.69 -17.62
C ILE A 10 7.82 5.38 -16.87
N ASN A 11 7.93 4.53 -15.85
CA ASN A 11 6.88 4.34 -14.85
C ASN A 11 7.01 5.41 -13.76
N ILE A 12 5.88 6.04 -13.45
CA ILE A 12 5.78 7.04 -12.38
C ILE A 12 4.49 6.83 -11.58
N GLY A 13 4.46 7.32 -10.35
CA GLY A 13 3.27 7.31 -9.52
C GLY A 13 2.34 8.49 -9.80
N MET A 14 1.13 8.41 -9.26
CA MET A 14 0.14 9.50 -9.36
C MET A 14 0.62 10.80 -8.69
N GLN A 15 1.51 10.72 -7.70
CA GLN A 15 2.09 11.88 -7.04
C GLN A 15 3.10 12.62 -7.93
N GLU A 16 3.84 11.91 -8.78
CA GLU A 16 4.82 12.52 -9.69
C GLU A 16 4.18 13.14 -10.93
N ALA A 17 3.17 12.50 -11.49
CA ALA A 17 2.59 12.91 -12.76
C ALA A 17 2.18 14.39 -12.81
N PRO A 18 1.39 14.95 -11.87
CA PRO A 18 1.04 16.36 -11.90
C PRO A 18 2.23 17.29 -11.61
N ILE A 19 3.16 16.88 -10.73
CA ILE A 19 4.34 17.69 -10.38
C ILE A 19 5.28 17.81 -11.59
N TRP A 20 5.56 16.68 -12.24
CA TRP A 20 6.47 16.64 -13.39
C TRP A 20 5.85 17.24 -14.64
N GLY A 21 4.53 17.08 -14.81
CA GLY A 21 3.79 17.78 -15.87
C GLY A 21 3.85 19.29 -15.72
N ALA A 22 3.57 19.80 -14.50
CA ALA A 22 3.69 21.22 -14.19
C ALA A 22 5.11 21.77 -14.39
N ALA A 23 6.12 20.96 -14.09
CA ALA A 23 7.53 21.33 -14.28
C ALA A 23 8.03 21.21 -15.74
N GLY A 24 7.20 20.64 -16.64
CA GLY A 24 7.60 20.39 -18.03
C GLY A 24 8.68 19.32 -18.20
N TRP A 25 8.74 18.37 -17.27
CA TRP A 25 9.72 17.28 -17.35
C TRP A 25 9.18 16.07 -18.13
N ILE A 26 7.87 15.98 -18.28
CA ILE A 26 7.18 14.99 -19.09
C ILE A 26 6.19 15.67 -20.02
N GLU A 27 5.93 15.04 -21.16
CA GLU A 27 5.08 15.58 -22.20
C GLU A 27 3.59 15.28 -21.92
N PRO A 28 2.68 16.20 -22.30
CA PRO A 28 1.25 15.94 -22.25
C PRO A 28 0.87 14.81 -23.22
N LEU A 29 -0.02 13.92 -22.75
CA LEU A 29 -0.49 12.81 -23.56
C LEU A 29 -1.77 13.19 -24.32
N ASN A 30 -1.76 12.98 -25.63
CA ASN A 30 -2.92 13.11 -26.49
C ASN A 30 -3.38 11.72 -26.92
N PHE A 31 -4.46 11.25 -26.33
CA PHE A 31 -5.04 9.96 -26.66
C PHE A 31 -5.95 10.09 -27.90
N GLY A 32 -5.91 9.08 -28.78
CA GLY A 32 -6.82 9.01 -29.92
C GLY A 32 -8.27 8.72 -29.49
N ALA A 33 -9.19 8.88 -30.42
CA ALA A 33 -10.61 8.65 -30.16
C ALA A 33 -10.97 7.19 -29.83
N ASP A 34 -10.09 6.26 -30.15
CA ASP A 34 -10.17 4.83 -29.85
C ASP A 34 -9.68 4.46 -28.44
N TYR A 35 -9.07 5.42 -27.75
CA TYR A 35 -8.71 5.26 -26.33
C TYR A 35 -9.92 5.61 -25.47
N ASP A 36 -10.57 4.62 -24.92
CA ASP A 36 -11.79 4.78 -24.14
C ASP A 36 -11.52 5.48 -22.79
N MET A 37 -11.35 6.80 -22.85
CA MET A 37 -11.04 7.65 -21.71
C MET A 37 -12.13 7.58 -20.63
N ASP A 38 -13.38 7.30 -21.00
CA ASP A 38 -14.51 7.28 -20.07
C ASP A 38 -14.56 5.97 -19.27
N ASP A 39 -13.88 4.93 -19.70
CA ASP A 39 -13.71 3.68 -18.94
C ASP A 39 -12.72 3.84 -17.79
N ILE A 40 -11.86 4.86 -17.81
CA ILE A 40 -10.91 5.13 -16.75
C ILE A 40 -11.60 5.84 -15.58
N LEU A 41 -11.44 5.28 -14.38
CA LEU A 41 -11.99 5.87 -13.15
C LEU A 41 -11.63 7.37 -13.01
N PRO A 42 -12.58 8.24 -12.68
CA PRO A 42 -12.34 9.68 -12.59
C PRO A 42 -11.21 10.07 -11.64
N ALA A 43 -11.06 9.36 -10.52
CA ALA A 43 -9.99 9.61 -9.55
C ALA A 43 -8.60 9.30 -10.14
N ILE A 44 -8.48 8.27 -10.96
CA ILE A 44 -7.22 7.92 -11.66
C ILE A 44 -6.90 8.99 -12.69
N ARG A 45 -7.87 9.40 -13.52
CA ARG A 45 -7.67 10.50 -14.49
C ARG A 45 -7.20 11.78 -13.79
N ALA A 46 -7.88 12.16 -12.71
CA ALA A 46 -7.51 13.36 -11.95
C ALA A 46 -6.09 13.27 -11.37
N GLY A 47 -5.74 12.13 -10.79
CA GLY A 47 -4.40 11.90 -10.21
C GLY A 47 -3.27 11.89 -11.23
N LEU A 48 -3.55 11.56 -12.51
CA LEU A 48 -2.56 11.56 -13.58
C LEU A 48 -2.57 12.85 -14.41
N SER A 49 -3.29 13.89 -13.97
CA SER A 49 -3.47 15.14 -14.69
C SER A 49 -2.98 16.33 -13.89
N HIS A 50 -2.56 17.37 -14.60
CA HIS A 50 -2.34 18.71 -14.09
C HIS A 50 -3.16 19.69 -14.94
N GLU A 51 -3.97 20.54 -14.29
CA GLU A 51 -4.85 21.52 -14.95
C GLU A 51 -5.71 20.91 -16.10
N GLY A 52 -6.22 19.70 -15.89
CA GLY A 52 -7.09 19.00 -16.84
C GLY A 52 -6.35 18.30 -18.01
N THR A 53 -5.03 18.39 -18.08
CA THR A 53 -4.20 17.72 -19.08
C THR A 53 -3.55 16.50 -18.46
N MET A 54 -3.71 15.32 -19.07
CA MET A 54 -3.06 14.09 -18.63
C MET A 54 -1.59 14.04 -19.06
N TYR A 55 -0.75 13.61 -18.14
CA TYR A 55 0.70 13.46 -18.34
C TYR A 55 1.18 12.02 -18.18
N ALA A 56 0.34 11.13 -17.69
CA ALA A 56 0.65 9.70 -17.62
C ALA A 56 -0.56 8.87 -18.03
N ALA A 57 -0.32 7.75 -18.72
CA ALA A 57 -1.34 6.75 -18.99
C ALA A 57 -1.46 5.80 -17.78
N PRO A 58 -2.66 5.41 -17.36
CA PRO A 58 -2.83 4.43 -16.29
C PRO A 58 -2.29 3.08 -16.73
N PHE A 59 -1.46 2.48 -15.91
CA PHE A 59 -0.89 1.17 -16.13
C PHE A 59 -1.60 0.10 -15.30
N TYR A 60 -1.79 0.36 -14.01
CA TYR A 60 -2.64 -0.42 -13.11
C TYR A 60 -3.12 0.46 -11.96
N GLY A 61 -4.20 0.03 -11.29
CA GLY A 61 -4.71 0.65 -10.08
C GLY A 61 -4.53 -0.32 -8.91
N GLU A 62 -3.86 0.14 -7.88
CA GLU A 62 -3.60 -0.64 -6.68
C GLU A 62 -4.59 -0.29 -5.58
N SER A 63 -4.90 -1.28 -4.75
CA SER A 63 -5.65 -1.08 -3.52
C SER A 63 -5.14 -2.07 -2.47
N SER A 64 -5.03 -1.60 -1.22
CA SER A 64 -4.64 -2.49 -0.12
C SER A 64 -5.71 -3.54 0.14
N MET A 65 -5.26 -4.79 0.30
CA MET A 65 -6.13 -5.91 0.64
C MET A 65 -5.41 -6.90 1.57
N VAL A 66 -6.18 -7.73 2.24
CA VAL A 66 -5.64 -8.83 3.05
C VAL A 66 -5.59 -10.10 2.22
N MET A 67 -4.39 -10.56 1.90
CA MET A 67 -4.14 -11.89 1.36
C MET A 67 -3.77 -12.83 2.50
N TYR A 68 -4.45 -13.96 2.64
CA TYR A 68 -4.20 -14.88 3.75
C TYR A 68 -4.23 -16.34 3.33
N ARG A 69 -3.54 -17.16 4.11
CA ARG A 69 -3.49 -18.61 3.97
C ARG A 69 -4.74 -19.22 4.58
N LYS A 70 -5.67 -19.59 3.69
CA LYS A 70 -6.95 -20.20 4.10
C LYS A 70 -6.77 -21.52 4.85
N ASP A 71 -5.80 -22.31 4.46
CA ASP A 71 -5.46 -23.57 5.14
C ASP A 71 -5.03 -23.36 6.59
N LEU A 72 -4.27 -22.28 6.88
CA LEU A 72 -3.85 -21.94 8.24
C LEU A 72 -5.00 -21.36 9.07
N THR A 73 -5.86 -20.52 8.49
CA THR A 73 -7.04 -20.01 9.20
C THR A 73 -8.05 -21.14 9.50
N ASP A 74 -8.26 -22.08 8.56
CA ASP A 74 -9.10 -23.23 8.77
C ASP A 74 -8.56 -24.14 9.90
N ALA A 75 -7.24 -24.40 9.90
CA ALA A 75 -6.59 -25.17 10.95
C ALA A 75 -6.68 -24.51 12.34
N ALA A 76 -6.59 -23.18 12.38
CA ALA A 76 -6.71 -22.38 13.60
C ALA A 76 -8.18 -22.14 14.02
N GLY A 77 -9.16 -22.50 13.22
CA GLY A 77 -10.57 -22.26 13.48
C GLY A 77 -10.97 -20.78 13.43
N VAL A 78 -10.25 -19.97 12.67
CA VAL A 78 -10.47 -18.53 12.53
C VAL A 78 -11.09 -18.21 11.17
N VAL A 79 -11.98 -17.23 11.13
CA VAL A 79 -12.65 -16.78 9.91
C VAL A 79 -12.25 -15.33 9.63
N VAL A 80 -11.67 -15.10 8.46
CA VAL A 80 -11.46 -13.75 7.89
C VAL A 80 -12.60 -13.46 6.93
N ARG A 81 -13.25 -12.30 7.09
CA ARG A 81 -14.43 -11.88 6.33
C ARG A 81 -14.12 -10.69 5.45
N ASP A 82 -14.98 -10.45 4.47
CA ASP A 82 -14.98 -9.19 3.74
C ASP A 82 -15.29 -8.04 4.69
N ASN A 83 -14.56 -6.95 4.59
CA ASN A 83 -14.68 -5.76 5.46
C ASN A 83 -14.52 -6.09 6.96
N ASP A 84 -13.58 -6.96 7.29
CA ASP A 84 -13.36 -7.38 8.67
C ASP A 84 -12.70 -6.26 9.51
N SER A 85 -12.85 -6.37 10.83
CA SER A 85 -12.22 -5.44 11.75
C SER A 85 -10.72 -5.72 11.91
N TRP A 86 -9.93 -4.68 12.14
CA TRP A 86 -8.51 -4.83 12.45
C TRP A 86 -8.24 -5.70 13.67
N ALA A 87 -9.17 -5.71 14.65
CA ALA A 87 -9.07 -6.61 15.79
C ALA A 87 -9.17 -8.09 15.40
N ASN A 88 -10.07 -8.44 14.46
CA ASN A 88 -10.17 -9.80 13.95
C ASN A 88 -8.98 -10.17 13.06
N ILE A 89 -8.51 -9.26 12.21
CA ILE A 89 -7.29 -9.45 11.41
C ILE A 89 -6.08 -9.73 12.29
N LYS A 90 -5.89 -8.94 13.35
CA LYS A 90 -4.83 -9.19 14.34
C LYS A 90 -5.02 -10.53 15.06
N GLY A 91 -6.25 -10.87 15.43
CA GLY A 91 -6.57 -12.17 16.03
C GLY A 91 -6.24 -13.33 15.11
N ALA A 92 -6.52 -13.20 13.80
CA ALA A 92 -6.16 -14.20 12.81
C ALA A 92 -4.64 -14.30 12.62
N ALA A 93 -3.92 -13.18 12.60
CA ALA A 93 -2.46 -13.17 12.57
C ALA A 93 -1.88 -13.92 13.78
N ALA A 94 -2.38 -13.62 14.98
CA ALA A 94 -1.96 -14.29 16.21
C ALA A 94 -2.22 -15.81 16.17
N ALA A 95 -3.36 -16.22 15.65
CA ALA A 95 -3.75 -17.62 15.58
C ALA A 95 -2.92 -18.44 14.57
N MET A 96 -2.42 -17.79 13.52
CA MET A 96 -1.56 -18.41 12.50
C MET A 96 -0.06 -18.31 12.82
N HIS A 97 0.33 -17.56 13.87
CA HIS A 97 1.72 -17.31 14.20
C HIS A 97 2.36 -18.52 14.88
N ASP A 98 3.27 -19.16 14.18
CA ASP A 98 4.00 -20.35 14.64
C ASP A 98 5.50 -20.24 14.24
N PRO A 99 6.24 -19.36 14.93
CA PRO A 99 7.64 -19.09 14.59
C PRO A 99 8.55 -20.30 14.78
N ASP A 100 8.19 -21.25 15.64
CA ASP A 100 8.94 -22.49 15.84
C ASP A 100 8.93 -23.38 14.59
N ASN A 101 7.87 -23.29 13.79
CA ASN A 101 7.75 -23.95 12.49
C ASN A 101 8.01 -22.99 11.31
N GLY A 102 8.50 -21.78 11.58
CA GLY A 102 8.87 -20.79 10.56
C GLY A 102 7.71 -20.11 9.88
N VAL A 103 6.52 -20.09 10.50
CA VAL A 103 5.34 -19.40 10.02
C VAL A 103 5.09 -18.15 10.85
N TYR A 104 5.04 -17.00 10.19
CA TYR A 104 4.75 -15.71 10.81
C TYR A 104 3.34 -15.27 10.48
N GLY A 105 2.61 -14.78 11.48
CA GLY A 105 1.18 -14.49 11.35
C GLY A 105 0.87 -13.40 10.34
N ALA A 106 1.70 -12.35 10.30
CA ALA A 106 1.54 -11.24 9.36
C ALA A 106 2.88 -10.79 8.77
N CYS A 107 2.97 -10.70 7.46
CA CYS A 107 4.11 -10.12 6.78
C CYS A 107 3.70 -8.76 6.22
N LEU A 108 4.37 -7.71 6.69
CA LEU A 108 4.09 -6.32 6.37
C LEU A 108 5.34 -5.60 5.92
N ARG A 109 5.18 -4.55 5.13
CA ARG A 109 6.27 -3.65 4.79
C ARG A 109 6.71 -2.89 6.03
N GLY A 110 7.94 -3.14 6.50
CA GLY A 110 8.57 -2.41 7.60
C GLY A 110 9.61 -1.40 7.13
N LYS A 111 10.11 -1.56 5.90
CA LYS A 111 11.19 -0.76 5.34
C LYS A 111 10.79 0.70 5.18
N PRO A 112 11.58 1.65 5.74
CA PRO A 112 11.39 3.06 5.45
C PRO A 112 11.92 3.39 4.04
N GLY A 113 11.35 4.41 3.42
CA GLY A 113 11.82 4.89 2.12
C GLY A 113 10.67 5.40 1.27
N TRP A 114 10.77 5.24 -0.03
CA TRP A 114 9.81 5.73 -1.03
C TRP A 114 8.40 5.11 -0.86
N GLY A 115 7.72 5.43 0.24
CA GLY A 115 6.36 4.99 0.50
C GLY A 115 6.20 3.54 1.00
N ASP A 116 7.27 2.75 1.09
CA ASP A 116 7.19 1.32 1.41
C ASP A 116 6.27 1.01 2.60
N ASN A 117 6.67 1.35 3.81
CA ASN A 117 5.84 1.11 5.01
C ASN A 117 4.63 2.05 5.09
N MET A 118 4.72 3.24 4.48
CA MET A 118 3.65 4.24 4.53
C MET A 118 2.43 3.85 3.70
N ALA A 119 2.56 2.96 2.71
CA ALA A 119 1.44 2.41 1.97
C ALA A 119 0.46 1.71 2.92
N PHE A 120 0.95 0.80 3.75
CA PHE A 120 0.14 0.11 4.74
C PHE A 120 -0.29 1.03 5.90
N ILE A 121 0.63 1.84 6.43
CA ILE A 121 0.31 2.77 7.53
C ILE A 121 -0.82 3.71 7.13
N THR A 122 -0.80 4.27 5.92
CA THR A 122 -1.87 5.16 5.43
C THR A 122 -3.23 4.44 5.39
N THR A 123 -3.25 3.18 4.94
CA THR A 123 -4.46 2.35 4.94
C THR A 123 -5.03 2.19 6.35
N VAL A 124 -4.17 1.88 7.31
CA VAL A 124 -4.59 1.73 8.72
C VAL A 124 -5.07 3.06 9.28
N VAL A 125 -4.31 4.15 9.10
CA VAL A 125 -4.69 5.50 9.56
C VAL A 125 -6.06 5.90 9.03
N ASN A 126 -6.31 5.72 7.74
CA ASN A 126 -7.62 6.03 7.14
C ASN A 126 -8.75 5.18 7.75
N SER A 127 -8.48 3.91 8.06
CA SER A 127 -9.45 3.01 8.70
C SER A 127 -9.77 3.40 10.14
N PHE A 128 -8.84 4.04 10.85
CA PHE A 128 -9.05 4.61 12.19
C PHE A 128 -9.65 6.02 12.15
N GLY A 129 -10.00 6.52 10.96
CA GLY A 129 -10.60 7.86 10.77
C GLY A 129 -9.59 9.00 10.76
N GLY A 130 -8.31 8.69 10.64
CA GLY A 130 -7.26 9.69 10.47
C GLY A 130 -7.13 10.15 9.02
N ALA A 131 -6.42 11.25 8.85
CA ALA A 131 -6.03 11.81 7.56
C ALA A 131 -4.62 12.40 7.65
N TRP A 132 -3.99 12.65 6.51
CA TRP A 132 -2.71 13.37 6.46
C TRP A 132 -2.87 14.87 6.72
N PHE A 133 -3.94 15.43 6.16
CA PHE A 133 -4.24 16.86 6.20
C PHE A 133 -5.74 17.07 6.44
N ASP A 134 -6.08 18.18 7.05
CA ASP A 134 -7.45 18.68 7.12
C ASP A 134 -7.89 19.38 5.82
N ALA A 135 -9.10 19.92 5.79
CA ALA A 135 -9.65 20.63 4.64
C ALA A 135 -8.89 21.93 4.30
N ASP A 136 -8.14 22.48 5.25
CA ASP A 136 -7.30 23.66 5.09
C ASP A 136 -5.84 23.29 4.76
N MET A 137 -5.57 22.01 4.44
CA MET A 137 -4.23 21.48 4.15
C MET A 137 -3.24 21.58 5.33
N ARG A 138 -3.75 21.61 6.57
CA ARG A 138 -2.90 21.52 7.75
C ARG A 138 -2.64 20.06 8.10
N PRO A 139 -1.39 19.68 8.46
CA PRO A 139 -1.10 18.31 8.89
C PRO A 139 -1.92 17.89 10.10
N THR A 140 -2.40 16.65 10.12
CA THR A 140 -3.20 16.07 11.21
C THR A 140 -2.57 14.79 11.77
N ILE A 141 -1.25 14.68 11.70
CA ILE A 141 -0.49 13.51 12.11
C ILE A 141 -0.34 13.36 13.63
N ASP A 142 -0.75 14.36 14.40
CA ASP A 142 -0.69 14.43 15.88
C ASP A 142 -2.04 14.08 16.53
N THR A 143 -2.90 13.34 15.84
CA THR A 143 -4.22 12.94 16.33
C THR A 143 -4.22 11.53 16.94
N ALA A 144 -5.22 11.25 17.79
CA ALA A 144 -5.42 9.93 18.39
C ALA A 144 -5.53 8.81 17.32
N ALA A 145 -6.16 9.10 16.18
CA ALA A 145 -6.28 8.14 15.09
C ALA A 145 -4.90 7.72 14.52
N TRP A 146 -3.97 8.66 14.42
CA TRP A 146 -2.59 8.36 14.05
C TRP A 146 -1.87 7.55 15.12
N GLU A 147 -2.00 7.93 16.38
CA GLU A 147 -1.38 7.21 17.49
C GLU A 147 -1.87 5.75 17.54
N GLU A 148 -3.19 5.53 17.45
CA GLU A 148 -3.78 4.20 17.44
C GLU A 148 -3.33 3.38 16.23
N ALA A 149 -3.29 3.98 15.04
CA ALA A 149 -2.86 3.32 13.81
C ALA A 149 -1.38 2.89 13.87
N ILE A 150 -0.50 3.77 14.34
CA ILE A 150 0.93 3.47 14.49
C ILE A 150 1.14 2.38 15.54
N ASN A 151 0.47 2.47 16.69
CA ASN A 151 0.56 1.44 17.72
C ASN A 151 0.08 0.09 17.21
N PHE A 152 -1.02 0.06 16.46
CA PHE A 152 -1.51 -1.16 15.81
C PHE A 152 -0.49 -1.74 14.82
N TYR A 153 0.08 -0.90 13.95
CA TYR A 153 1.09 -1.30 12.98
C TYR A 153 2.35 -1.88 13.64
N VAL A 154 2.88 -1.19 14.64
CA VAL A 154 4.09 -1.61 15.37
C VAL A 154 3.83 -2.94 16.10
N ASP A 155 2.66 -3.06 16.73
CA ASP A 155 2.27 -4.28 17.43
C ASP A 155 2.12 -5.47 16.47
N LEU A 156 1.47 -5.27 15.32
CA LEU A 156 1.28 -6.32 14.32
C LEU A 156 2.61 -6.76 13.71
N LEU A 157 3.46 -5.81 13.35
CA LEU A 157 4.77 -6.06 12.77
C LEU A 157 5.71 -6.73 13.76
N GLY A 158 5.76 -6.23 15.00
CA GLY A 158 6.72 -6.68 16.01
C GLY A 158 6.36 -8.03 16.65
N ASN A 159 5.07 -8.31 16.84
CA ASN A 159 4.64 -9.53 17.52
C ASN A 159 4.32 -10.70 16.57
N TYR A 160 3.97 -10.41 15.32
CA TYR A 160 3.52 -11.44 14.37
C TYR A 160 4.29 -11.45 13.06
N GLY A 161 5.20 -10.50 12.85
CA GLY A 161 6.07 -10.43 11.69
C GLY A 161 7.32 -11.32 11.81
N PRO A 162 7.99 -11.63 10.68
CA PRO A 162 9.28 -12.32 10.69
C PRO A 162 10.38 -11.44 11.28
N PRO A 163 11.46 -12.05 11.81
CA PRO A 163 12.64 -11.29 12.23
C PRO A 163 13.17 -10.43 11.08
N GLY A 164 13.53 -9.17 11.37
CA GLY A 164 14.02 -8.23 10.35
C GLY A 164 12.92 -7.59 9.52
N SER A 165 11.66 -7.67 9.94
CA SER A 165 10.51 -7.07 9.25
C SER A 165 10.69 -5.59 8.94
N GLU A 166 11.46 -4.87 9.77
CA GLU A 166 11.79 -3.46 9.58
C GLU A 166 12.62 -3.19 8.31
N GLY A 167 13.23 -4.21 7.74
CA GLY A 167 13.97 -4.16 6.49
C GLY A 167 13.20 -4.64 5.26
N ASN A 168 12.00 -5.19 5.44
CA ASN A 168 11.23 -5.79 4.35
C ASN A 168 10.43 -4.76 3.58
N SER A 169 10.60 -4.76 2.25
CA SER A 169 9.72 -4.17 1.26
C SER A 169 8.80 -5.26 0.66
N PHE A 170 8.01 -4.91 -0.36
CA PHE A 170 7.09 -5.86 -1.00
C PHE A 170 7.79 -7.08 -1.63
N ASN A 171 9.01 -6.94 -2.16
CA ASN A 171 9.75 -8.04 -2.77
C ASN A 171 10.15 -9.11 -1.75
N GLU A 172 10.64 -8.70 -0.58
CA GLU A 172 11.01 -9.60 0.50
C GLU A 172 9.77 -10.32 1.04
N ILE A 173 8.65 -9.61 1.18
CA ILE A 173 7.39 -10.19 1.65
C ILE A 173 6.83 -11.17 0.62
N LEU A 174 6.86 -10.84 -0.67
CA LEU A 174 6.43 -11.74 -1.74
C LEU A 174 7.22 -13.07 -1.70
N ALA A 175 8.54 -12.99 -1.49
CA ALA A 175 9.37 -14.18 -1.35
C ALA A 175 8.96 -15.02 -0.14
N LEU A 176 8.81 -14.40 1.03
CA LEU A 176 8.37 -15.07 2.26
C LEU A 176 6.97 -15.69 2.12
N TYR A 177 6.05 -15.00 1.49
CA TYR A 177 4.69 -15.50 1.26
C TYR A 177 4.68 -16.71 0.31
N ASN A 178 5.45 -16.64 -0.78
CA ASN A 178 5.60 -17.75 -1.73
C ASN A 178 6.29 -18.97 -1.11
N GLU A 179 7.18 -18.76 -0.14
CA GLU A 179 7.81 -19.83 0.63
C GLU A 179 6.89 -20.42 1.72
N GLY A 180 5.67 -19.91 1.87
CA GLY A 180 4.69 -20.35 2.86
C GLY A 180 4.98 -19.88 4.28
N LYS A 181 5.89 -18.92 4.46
CA LYS A 181 6.32 -18.39 5.76
C LYS A 181 5.39 -17.32 6.35
N CYS A 182 4.41 -16.83 5.60
CA CYS A 182 3.48 -15.81 6.03
C CYS A 182 2.06 -16.37 6.13
N GLY A 183 1.39 -16.19 7.24
CA GLY A 183 -0.02 -16.49 7.42
C GLY A 183 -0.91 -15.53 6.65
N MET A 184 -0.55 -14.24 6.68
CA MET A 184 -1.16 -13.20 5.85
C MET A 184 -0.13 -12.18 5.37
N TRP A 185 -0.49 -11.54 4.27
CA TRP A 185 0.18 -10.38 3.72
C TRP A 185 -0.86 -9.30 3.46
N ILE A 186 -0.61 -8.09 3.94
CA ILE A 186 -1.50 -6.94 3.74
C ILE A 186 -0.73 -5.90 2.94
N ASP A 187 -1.21 -5.64 1.74
CA ASP A 187 -0.55 -4.74 0.82
C ASP A 187 -1.54 -4.20 -0.24
#